data_1610887faead59f49b60eb4e5b617b17
#
_entry.id   1610887faead59f49b60eb4e5b617b17
#
_cell.length_a   1.000
_cell.length_b   1.000
_cell.length_c   1.000
_cell.angle_alpha   90.00
_cell.angle_beta   90.00
_cell.angle_gamma   90.00
#
_symmetry.space_group_name_H-M   'P 1'
#
loop_
_entity.id
_entity.type
_entity.pdbx_description
1 polymer ?
#
loop_
_entity_poly.entity_id
_entity_poly.type
_entity_poly.pdbx_seq_one_letter_code
_entity_poly.pdbx_strand_id
1 'polypeptide(L)'
;MTLQSDMPLPPALATPPGGSALCEAGSARWLTRPQAARLFDEGPVLVAHAGWTARRLGLAVPARSPRHWDVLELFAFVRPGQFCAPTPAGLARVLGFDEPQSALDQALALAQAADLLLSETRAWDRHSRAAAGRLLPGLARAGWPFAEVILRSFPEADIPEDARTGGLDVWTVLSEWEEQAPLGEPGTQSVSEAEATSRLSQLLQRAGLDEARPSQAAFAGLATQAFLPRDVEDEPKVVLSEAGTGIGKTLGYLSPASVWAEKNGAPVWVSTYTRALQRQIDREGGALYPDPALRARKMVVRKGRENYLCLLNYQEMAQGVALGVSDAVGLALTARWVGATRDGDMTGGDYPAWIPSLFAVPVNAQASPVNLVDRRGECVHAACPHYRTCFVEKAIRGARRADVVVANHALVLSHAAFEHVRTTRPGEAPNPAGRVRR
;
A
#
# COMPACT_ATOMS: atom_id res chain seq x y z
N MET A 1 21.89 17.40 -24.80
CA MET A 1 22.05 16.34 -25.81
C MET A 1 20.88 15.39 -25.67
N THR A 2 19.80 15.62 -26.38
CA THR A 2 18.56 14.84 -26.38
C THR A 2 18.84 13.55 -27.14
N LEU A 3 19.13 12.47 -26.45
CA LEU A 3 19.06 11.14 -27.03
C LEU A 3 17.58 10.83 -27.25
N GLN A 4 17.10 11.10 -28.47
CA GLN A 4 15.81 10.62 -28.93
C GLN A 4 15.76 9.10 -28.79
N SER A 5 14.73 8.59 -28.15
CA SER A 5 14.37 7.16 -28.16
C SER A 5 14.19 6.77 -29.64
N ASP A 6 15.00 5.83 -30.14
CA ASP A 6 14.90 5.35 -31.53
C ASP A 6 13.59 4.65 -31.88
N MET A 7 12.70 4.52 -30.92
CA MET A 7 11.38 3.93 -31.12
C MET A 7 10.30 4.94 -30.71
N PRO A 8 9.57 5.52 -31.68
CA PRO A 8 8.51 6.46 -31.35
C PRO A 8 7.40 5.79 -30.57
N LEU A 9 6.93 6.46 -29.52
CA LEU A 9 5.76 6.00 -28.77
C LEU A 9 4.51 6.07 -29.67
N PRO A 10 3.56 5.15 -29.51
CA PRO A 10 2.31 5.21 -30.25
C PRO A 10 1.48 6.42 -29.84
N PRO A 11 0.51 6.84 -30.65
CA PRO A 11 -0.37 7.96 -30.34
C PRO A 11 -1.13 7.75 -29.04
N ALA A 12 -1.34 8.81 -28.26
CA ALA A 12 -2.06 8.74 -26.99
C ALA A 12 -3.56 8.99 -27.20
N LEU A 13 -4.38 8.04 -26.77
CA LEU A 13 -5.83 8.08 -26.87
C LEU A 13 -6.46 8.30 -25.50
N ALA A 14 -7.16 9.40 -25.33
CA ALA A 14 -7.97 9.69 -24.15
C ALA A 14 -9.47 9.63 -24.48
N THR A 15 -10.25 9.02 -23.58
CA THR A 15 -11.71 8.85 -23.75
C THR A 15 -12.48 9.24 -22.49
N PRO A 16 -12.37 10.49 -21.98
CA PRO A 16 -13.13 10.92 -20.82
C PRO A 16 -14.63 11.04 -21.11
N PRO A 17 -15.48 11.30 -20.08
CA PRO A 17 -16.84 11.76 -20.31
C PRO A 17 -16.83 13.04 -21.17
N GLY A 18 -17.64 13.05 -22.21
CA GLY A 18 -17.77 14.21 -23.09
C GLY A 18 -16.97 14.18 -24.38
N GLY A 19 -16.13 13.16 -24.64
CA GLY A 19 -15.48 13.06 -25.93
C GLY A 19 -14.27 12.15 -25.98
N SER A 20 -13.67 12.04 -27.14
CA SER A 20 -12.41 11.32 -27.36
C SER A 20 -11.41 12.21 -28.06
N ALA A 21 -10.14 12.06 -27.76
CA ALA A 21 -9.06 12.79 -28.40
C ALA A 21 -7.83 11.91 -28.59
N LEU A 22 -7.07 12.20 -29.65
CA LEU A 22 -5.80 11.57 -29.96
C LEU A 22 -4.69 12.64 -29.95
N CYS A 23 -3.59 12.34 -29.28
CA CYS A 23 -2.36 13.11 -29.33
C CYS A 23 -1.31 12.32 -30.14
N GLU A 24 -0.78 12.91 -31.16
CA GLU A 24 0.28 12.37 -32.01
C GLU A 24 1.32 13.45 -32.27
N ALA A 25 2.59 13.15 -32.08
CA ALA A 25 3.70 14.07 -32.24
C ALA A 25 3.50 15.45 -31.57
N GLY A 26 2.93 15.45 -30.36
CA GLY A 26 2.69 16.66 -29.57
C GLY A 26 1.47 17.49 -30.00
N SER A 27 0.72 17.06 -31.01
CA SER A 27 -0.51 17.70 -31.45
C SER A 27 -1.73 16.86 -31.10
N ALA A 28 -2.75 17.48 -30.49
CA ALA A 28 -3.97 16.79 -30.09
C ALA A 28 -5.16 17.20 -30.98
N ARG A 29 -5.99 16.21 -31.31
CA ARG A 29 -7.22 16.42 -32.11
C ARG A 29 -8.39 15.65 -31.58
N TRP A 30 -9.60 16.18 -31.75
CA TRP A 30 -10.84 15.51 -31.39
C TRP A 30 -11.11 14.30 -32.30
N LEU A 31 -11.71 13.28 -31.72
CA LEU A 31 -12.21 12.10 -32.42
C LEU A 31 -13.70 11.90 -32.13
N THR A 32 -14.43 11.44 -33.11
CA THR A 32 -15.74 10.83 -32.88
C THR A 32 -15.54 9.47 -32.18
N ARG A 33 -16.57 9.00 -31.46
CA ARG A 33 -16.51 7.68 -30.79
C ARG A 33 -16.20 6.52 -31.76
N PRO A 34 -16.80 6.45 -32.99
CA PRO A 34 -16.44 5.42 -33.96
C PRO A 34 -14.97 5.49 -34.41
N GLN A 35 -14.44 6.71 -34.64
CA GLN A 35 -13.02 6.87 -34.98
C GLN A 35 -12.09 6.42 -33.85
N ALA A 36 -12.40 6.78 -32.60
CA ALA A 36 -11.64 6.35 -31.45
C ALA A 36 -11.70 4.83 -31.26
N ALA A 37 -12.87 4.20 -31.44
CA ALA A 37 -13.06 2.77 -31.37
C ALA A 37 -12.25 2.03 -32.43
N ARG A 38 -12.26 2.53 -33.67
CA ARG A 38 -11.49 1.97 -34.77
C ARG A 38 -9.98 2.04 -34.51
N LEU A 39 -9.47 3.20 -34.08
CA LEU A 39 -8.05 3.37 -33.76
C LEU A 39 -7.61 2.45 -32.61
N PHE A 40 -8.44 2.30 -31.59
CA PHE A 40 -8.18 1.37 -30.48
C PHE A 40 -8.16 -0.09 -30.95
N ASP A 41 -9.03 -0.49 -31.87
CA ASP A 41 -9.08 -1.86 -32.37
C ASP A 41 -7.94 -2.17 -33.39
N GLU A 42 -7.58 -1.23 -34.23
CA GLU A 42 -6.61 -1.41 -35.32
C GLU A 42 -5.14 -1.37 -34.87
N GLY A 43 -4.79 -0.61 -33.83
CA GLY A 43 -3.37 -0.41 -33.58
C GLY A 43 -2.97 -0.17 -32.13
N PRO A 44 -1.65 -0.16 -31.84
CA PRO A 44 -1.17 0.22 -30.52
C PRO A 44 -1.44 1.72 -30.29
N VAL A 45 -2.02 2.02 -29.12
CA VAL A 45 -2.18 3.38 -28.62
C VAL A 45 -1.75 3.44 -27.15
N LEU A 46 -1.26 4.61 -26.73
CA LEU A 46 -1.08 4.93 -25.31
C LEU A 46 -2.44 5.20 -24.69
N VAL A 47 -2.72 4.57 -23.56
CA VAL A 47 -3.98 4.72 -22.82
C VAL A 47 -3.74 4.77 -21.31
N ALA A 48 -4.73 5.23 -20.56
CA ALA A 48 -4.83 4.98 -19.14
C ALA A 48 -5.97 3.99 -18.90
N HIS A 49 -5.65 2.78 -18.45
CA HIS A 49 -6.58 1.68 -18.21
C HIS A 49 -7.25 1.15 -19.49
N ALA A 50 -6.55 0.32 -20.25
CA ALA A 50 -7.01 -0.21 -21.55
C ALA A 50 -8.40 -0.87 -21.46
N GLY A 51 -8.69 -1.65 -20.41
CA GLY A 51 -10.00 -2.27 -20.21
C GLY A 51 -11.13 -1.26 -20.01
N TRP A 52 -10.86 -0.12 -19.38
CA TRP A 52 -11.83 0.96 -19.21
C TRP A 52 -12.06 1.70 -20.52
N THR A 53 -10.98 1.97 -21.26
CA THR A 53 -11.04 2.59 -22.57
C THR A 53 -11.90 1.75 -23.52
N ALA A 54 -11.69 0.44 -23.61
CA ALA A 54 -12.49 -0.47 -24.40
C ALA A 54 -13.99 -0.39 -24.06
N ARG A 55 -14.34 -0.48 -22.78
CA ARG A 55 -15.74 -0.37 -22.32
C ARG A 55 -16.40 0.93 -22.72
N ARG A 56 -15.69 2.05 -22.60
CA ARG A 56 -16.20 3.38 -22.98
C ARG A 56 -16.44 3.49 -24.47
N LEU A 57 -15.61 2.84 -25.27
CA LEU A 57 -15.76 2.79 -26.70
C LEU A 57 -16.86 1.82 -27.14
N GLY A 58 -17.36 0.98 -26.24
CA GLY A 58 -18.36 -0.05 -26.53
C GLY A 58 -17.75 -1.30 -27.16
N LEU A 59 -16.45 -1.53 -26.95
CA LEU A 59 -15.72 -2.68 -27.42
C LEU A 59 -15.71 -3.78 -26.34
N ALA A 60 -15.56 -5.04 -26.78
CA ALA A 60 -15.29 -6.13 -25.84
C ALA A 60 -13.98 -5.85 -25.11
N VAL A 61 -13.98 -6.05 -23.80
CA VAL A 61 -12.75 -5.95 -23.01
C VAL A 61 -11.92 -7.20 -23.29
N PRO A 62 -10.78 -7.10 -23.97
CA PRO A 62 -9.92 -8.26 -24.19
C PRO A 62 -9.43 -8.77 -22.83
N ALA A 63 -9.26 -10.08 -22.70
CA ALA A 63 -8.70 -10.69 -21.49
C ALA A 63 -7.33 -10.08 -21.15
N ARG A 64 -6.60 -9.71 -22.16
CA ARG A 64 -5.39 -8.91 -22.15
C ARG A 64 -5.25 -8.27 -23.53
N SER A 65 -4.89 -6.98 -23.55
CA SER A 65 -4.53 -6.33 -24.80
C SER A 65 -3.02 -6.06 -24.82
N PRO A 66 -2.20 -7.01 -25.33
CA PRO A 66 -0.75 -6.78 -25.44
C PRO A 66 -0.40 -5.68 -26.44
N ARG A 67 -1.38 -5.22 -27.24
CA ARG A 67 -1.18 -4.21 -28.28
C ARG A 67 -1.18 -2.77 -27.77
N HIS A 68 -1.81 -2.49 -26.63
CA HIS A 68 -1.88 -1.13 -26.09
C HIS A 68 -0.81 -0.88 -25.04
N TRP A 69 -0.36 0.36 -24.98
CA TRP A 69 0.63 0.84 -24.04
C TRP A 69 -0.09 1.51 -22.87
N ASP A 70 -0.37 0.76 -21.81
CA ASP A 70 -1.09 1.30 -20.66
C ASP A 70 -0.13 2.08 -19.74
N VAL A 71 -0.30 3.39 -19.70
CA VAL A 71 0.57 4.29 -18.91
C VAL A 71 0.44 4.04 -17.41
N LEU A 72 -0.68 3.44 -16.95
CA LEU A 72 -0.80 3.03 -15.55
C LEU A 72 0.10 1.83 -15.21
N GLU A 73 0.29 0.89 -16.16
CA GLU A 73 1.27 -0.19 -15.98
C GLU A 73 2.69 0.38 -15.90
N LEU A 74 3.02 1.32 -16.76
CA LEU A 74 4.31 2.01 -16.72
C LEU A 74 4.48 2.77 -15.41
N PHE A 75 3.46 3.49 -14.94
CA PHE A 75 3.48 4.19 -13.66
C PHE A 75 3.71 3.23 -12.49
N ALA A 76 2.99 2.10 -12.43
CA ALA A 76 3.18 1.10 -11.39
C ALA A 76 4.58 0.47 -11.41
N PHE A 77 5.19 0.34 -12.59
CA PHE A 77 6.55 -0.17 -12.73
C PHE A 77 7.61 0.85 -12.29
N VAL A 78 7.43 2.12 -12.67
CA VAL A 78 8.43 3.18 -12.43
C VAL A 78 8.34 3.72 -11.01
N ARG A 79 7.13 3.94 -10.50
CA ARG A 79 6.85 4.48 -9.17
C ARG A 79 6.04 3.50 -8.30
N PRO A 80 6.59 2.31 -8.01
CA PRO A 80 5.89 1.31 -7.21
C PRO A 80 5.60 1.86 -5.81
N GLY A 81 4.40 1.57 -5.28
CA GLY A 81 3.98 2.06 -3.96
C GLY A 81 3.47 3.50 -3.95
N GLN A 82 3.43 4.19 -5.08
CA GLN A 82 2.78 5.49 -5.18
C GLN A 82 1.37 5.35 -5.77
N PHE A 83 0.39 5.92 -5.07
CA PHE A 83 -1.00 5.91 -5.56
C PHE A 83 -1.26 7.06 -6.53
N CYS A 84 -1.95 6.76 -7.63
CA CYS A 84 -2.65 7.75 -8.44
C CYS A 84 -4.09 7.31 -8.71
N ALA A 85 -4.98 8.24 -9.00
CA ALA A 85 -6.27 7.87 -9.58
C ALA A 85 -6.04 7.29 -10.98
N PRO A 86 -6.69 6.16 -11.38
CA PRO A 86 -6.40 5.46 -12.64
C PRO A 86 -7.03 6.17 -13.85
N THR A 87 -6.68 7.42 -14.04
CA THR A 87 -7.15 8.31 -15.12
C THR A 87 -6.02 9.21 -15.60
N PRO A 88 -6.10 9.77 -16.82
CA PRO A 88 -5.12 10.75 -17.28
C PRO A 88 -4.97 11.94 -16.34
N ALA A 89 -6.08 12.45 -15.77
CA ALA A 89 -6.04 13.53 -14.79
C ALA A 89 -5.37 13.11 -13.47
N GLY A 90 -5.57 11.87 -13.04
CA GLY A 90 -4.89 11.33 -11.85
C GLY A 90 -3.38 11.19 -12.05
N LEU A 91 -2.95 10.74 -13.23
CA LEU A 91 -1.55 10.69 -13.61
C LEU A 91 -0.96 12.10 -13.67
N ALA A 92 -1.63 13.06 -14.35
CA ALA A 92 -1.18 14.44 -14.42
C ALA A 92 -0.93 15.03 -13.02
N ARG A 93 -1.89 14.87 -12.12
CA ARG A 93 -1.80 15.40 -10.73
C ARG A 93 -0.60 14.81 -9.97
N VAL A 94 -0.38 13.51 -10.05
CA VAL A 94 0.70 12.86 -9.30
C VAL A 94 2.09 13.12 -9.91
N LEU A 95 2.14 13.38 -11.20
CA LEU A 95 3.36 13.73 -11.94
C LEU A 95 3.68 15.23 -11.91
N GLY A 96 2.80 16.06 -11.33
CA GLY A 96 3.00 17.50 -11.20
C GLY A 96 2.67 18.30 -12.46
N PHE A 97 1.84 17.75 -13.36
CA PHE A 97 1.32 18.47 -14.51
C PHE A 97 0.06 19.26 -14.15
N ASP A 98 -0.26 20.25 -14.97
CA ASP A 98 -1.53 20.95 -14.87
C ASP A 98 -2.72 19.99 -15.02
N GLU A 99 -3.80 20.23 -14.29
CA GLU A 99 -4.98 19.38 -14.34
C GLU A 99 -5.68 19.51 -15.70
N PRO A 100 -5.77 18.43 -16.51
CA PRO A 100 -6.35 18.49 -17.84
C PRO A 100 -7.86 18.77 -17.78
N GLN A 101 -8.32 19.79 -18.51
CA GLN A 101 -9.70 20.27 -18.50
C GLN A 101 -10.55 19.69 -19.64
N SER A 102 -9.92 19.17 -20.68
CA SER A 102 -10.57 18.62 -21.88
C SER A 102 -10.01 17.24 -22.27
N ALA A 103 -10.66 16.55 -23.20
CA ALA A 103 -10.11 15.32 -23.75
C ALA A 103 -8.79 15.56 -24.50
N LEU A 104 -8.63 16.71 -25.13
CA LEU A 104 -7.38 17.10 -25.78
C LEU A 104 -6.23 17.16 -24.76
N ASP A 105 -6.46 17.87 -23.65
CA ASP A 105 -5.47 18.00 -22.58
C ASP A 105 -5.15 16.63 -21.96
N GLN A 106 -6.15 15.74 -21.82
CA GLN A 106 -5.94 14.39 -21.30
C GLN A 106 -5.10 13.54 -22.24
N ALA A 107 -5.27 13.67 -23.55
CA ALA A 107 -4.45 12.94 -24.51
C ALA A 107 -2.99 13.46 -24.50
N LEU A 108 -2.80 14.77 -24.38
CA LEU A 108 -1.48 15.39 -24.21
C LEU A 108 -0.82 14.92 -22.90
N ALA A 109 -1.56 14.94 -21.78
CA ALA A 109 -1.07 14.51 -20.48
C ALA A 109 -0.64 13.04 -20.47
N LEU A 110 -1.33 12.15 -21.22
CA LEU A 110 -0.90 10.75 -21.36
C LEU A 110 0.45 10.63 -22.08
N ALA A 111 0.63 11.36 -23.18
CA ALA A 111 1.91 11.37 -23.92
C ALA A 111 3.04 11.88 -23.01
N GLN A 112 2.82 13.02 -22.35
CA GLN A 112 3.79 13.62 -21.42
C GLN A 112 4.10 12.69 -20.24
N ALA A 113 3.09 12.00 -19.69
CA ALA A 113 3.29 11.05 -18.61
C ALA A 113 4.17 9.87 -19.02
N ALA A 114 3.95 9.31 -20.21
CA ALA A 114 4.78 8.22 -20.72
C ALA A 114 6.23 8.67 -20.92
N ASP A 115 6.45 9.84 -21.56
CA ASP A 115 7.78 10.41 -21.77
C ASP A 115 8.52 10.68 -20.46
N LEU A 116 7.84 11.29 -19.47
CA LEU A 116 8.42 11.56 -18.16
C LEU A 116 8.83 10.28 -17.45
N LEU A 117 7.91 9.30 -17.37
CA LEU A 117 8.18 8.03 -16.70
C LEU A 117 9.34 7.26 -17.34
N LEU A 118 9.41 7.24 -18.69
CA LEU A 118 10.55 6.64 -19.39
C LEU A 118 11.84 7.42 -19.16
N SER A 119 11.78 8.74 -19.06
CA SER A 119 12.98 9.55 -18.74
C SER A 119 13.49 9.26 -17.32
N GLU A 120 12.59 9.03 -16.36
CA GLU A 120 12.96 8.62 -15.00
C GLU A 120 13.72 7.30 -14.98
N THR A 121 13.33 6.31 -15.79
CA THR A 121 14.06 5.02 -15.84
C THR A 121 15.50 5.20 -16.32
N ARG A 122 15.75 6.15 -17.23
CA ARG A 122 17.10 6.46 -17.72
C ARG A 122 17.97 7.12 -16.64
N ALA A 123 17.34 7.88 -15.74
CA ALA A 123 18.01 8.58 -14.64
C ALA A 123 18.25 7.68 -13.40
N TRP A 124 17.74 6.45 -13.39
CA TRP A 124 17.92 5.54 -12.26
C TRP A 124 19.40 5.23 -12.00
N ASP A 125 19.74 5.04 -10.73
CA ASP A 125 21.03 4.51 -10.33
C ASP A 125 21.19 3.03 -10.70
N ARG A 126 22.39 2.51 -10.56
CA ARG A 126 22.71 1.11 -10.88
C ARG A 126 21.87 0.11 -10.09
N HIS A 127 21.61 0.39 -8.81
CA HIS A 127 20.83 -0.48 -7.94
C HIS A 127 19.37 -0.57 -8.42
N SER A 128 18.75 0.57 -8.71
CA SER A 128 17.38 0.65 -9.22
C SER A 128 17.24 -0.01 -10.61
N ARG A 129 18.24 0.18 -11.49
CA ARG A 129 18.29 -0.50 -12.80
C ARG A 129 18.43 -2.01 -12.66
N ALA A 130 19.29 -2.49 -11.76
CA ALA A 130 19.46 -3.92 -11.52
C ALA A 130 18.17 -4.55 -10.96
N ALA A 131 17.51 -3.90 -10.01
CA ALA A 131 16.26 -4.38 -9.45
C ALA A 131 15.12 -4.47 -10.49
N ALA A 132 15.00 -3.48 -11.39
CA ALA A 132 14.05 -3.50 -12.50
C ALA A 132 14.48 -4.49 -13.61
N GLY A 133 15.79 -4.52 -13.90
CA GLY A 133 16.40 -5.35 -14.92
C GLY A 133 16.15 -6.85 -14.74
N ARG A 134 15.97 -7.31 -13.50
CA ARG A 134 15.59 -8.70 -13.23
C ARG A 134 14.24 -9.09 -13.85
N LEU A 135 13.29 -8.16 -13.91
CA LEU A 135 11.92 -8.39 -14.39
C LEU A 135 11.76 -8.14 -15.89
N LEU A 136 12.51 -7.19 -16.45
CA LEU A 136 12.32 -6.71 -17.81
C LEU A 136 12.44 -7.79 -18.91
N PRO A 137 13.39 -8.74 -18.87
CA PRO A 137 13.44 -9.81 -19.87
C PRO A 137 12.21 -10.73 -19.83
N GLY A 138 11.68 -11.00 -18.64
CA GLY A 138 10.41 -11.71 -18.47
C GLY A 138 9.21 -10.95 -19.02
N LEU A 139 9.15 -9.66 -18.75
CA LEU A 139 8.13 -8.74 -19.25
C LEU A 139 8.16 -8.60 -20.79
N ALA A 140 9.36 -8.53 -21.39
CA ALA A 140 9.50 -8.51 -22.83
C ALA A 140 8.97 -9.80 -23.48
N ARG A 141 9.33 -10.96 -22.95
CA ARG A 141 8.77 -12.25 -23.41
C ARG A 141 7.26 -12.35 -23.24
N ALA A 142 6.72 -11.71 -22.20
CA ALA A 142 5.30 -11.61 -21.95
C ALA A 142 4.58 -10.59 -22.85
N GLY A 143 5.32 -9.88 -23.72
CA GLY A 143 4.77 -8.89 -24.64
C GLY A 143 4.39 -7.56 -23.99
N TRP A 144 4.98 -7.20 -22.84
CA TRP A 144 4.79 -5.89 -22.24
C TRP A 144 5.52 -4.83 -23.07
N PRO A 145 4.78 -3.86 -23.68
CA PRO A 145 5.36 -3.04 -24.74
C PRO A 145 6.46 -2.09 -24.25
N PHE A 146 6.46 -1.67 -22.99
CA PHE A 146 7.50 -0.79 -22.43
C PHE A 146 8.81 -1.51 -22.12
N ALA A 147 8.80 -2.85 -22.01
CA ALA A 147 9.96 -3.61 -21.55
C ALA A 147 11.19 -3.39 -22.44
N GLU A 148 11.03 -3.50 -23.75
CA GLU A 148 12.15 -3.33 -24.69
C GLU A 148 12.69 -1.90 -24.72
N VAL A 149 11.81 -0.89 -24.60
CA VAL A 149 12.21 0.52 -24.59
C VAL A 149 13.09 0.80 -23.37
N ILE A 150 12.68 0.27 -22.21
CA ILE A 150 13.43 0.44 -20.97
C ILE A 150 14.74 -0.35 -21.03
N LEU A 151 14.72 -1.62 -21.47
CA LEU A 151 15.93 -2.44 -21.60
C LEU A 151 16.99 -1.80 -22.47
N ARG A 152 16.61 -1.23 -23.62
CA ARG A 152 17.56 -0.55 -24.54
C ARG A 152 18.21 0.69 -23.89
N SER A 153 17.59 1.27 -22.88
CA SER A 153 18.12 2.42 -22.16
C SER A 153 19.11 2.05 -21.04
N PHE A 154 19.18 0.76 -20.67
CA PHE A 154 20.05 0.27 -19.60
C PHE A 154 21.39 -0.24 -20.16
N PRO A 155 22.53 0.05 -19.50
CA PRO A 155 23.77 -0.63 -19.78
C PRO A 155 23.61 -2.14 -19.55
N GLU A 156 24.16 -2.97 -20.46
CA GLU A 156 24.06 -4.43 -20.37
C GLU A 156 24.62 -4.97 -19.02
N ALA A 157 25.69 -4.33 -18.52
CA ALA A 157 26.29 -4.67 -17.23
C ALA A 157 25.40 -4.42 -16.00
N ASP A 158 24.31 -3.66 -16.15
CA ASP A 158 23.35 -3.39 -15.07
C ASP A 158 22.18 -4.38 -15.07
N ILE A 159 22.08 -5.27 -16.07
CA ILE A 159 21.06 -6.31 -16.15
C ILE A 159 21.66 -7.59 -15.53
N PRO A 160 21.14 -8.07 -14.38
CA PRO A 160 21.67 -9.27 -13.73
C PRO A 160 21.54 -10.52 -14.61
N GLU A 161 22.53 -11.43 -14.53
CA GLU A 161 22.50 -12.68 -15.30
C GLU A 161 21.32 -13.58 -14.92
N ASP A 162 20.90 -13.56 -13.67
CA ASP A 162 19.74 -14.28 -13.14
C ASP A 162 18.40 -13.75 -13.67
N ALA A 163 18.39 -12.58 -14.29
CA ALA A 163 17.20 -12.02 -14.94
C ALA A 163 16.60 -12.94 -16.01
N ARG A 164 17.39 -13.89 -16.53
CA ARG A 164 16.93 -14.90 -17.49
C ARG A 164 15.89 -15.86 -16.91
N THR A 165 15.84 -16.02 -15.60
CA THR A 165 14.86 -16.87 -14.88
C THR A 165 13.53 -16.16 -14.62
N GLY A 166 13.40 -14.88 -14.96
CA GLY A 166 12.15 -14.11 -14.89
C GLY A 166 12.04 -13.14 -13.71
N GLY A 167 12.93 -13.18 -12.72
CA GLY A 167 13.04 -12.20 -11.62
C GLY A 167 11.80 -12.09 -10.71
N LEU A 168 10.90 -13.08 -10.73
CA LEU A 168 9.67 -13.07 -9.90
C LEU A 168 9.90 -13.58 -8.47
N ASP A 169 11.12 -13.99 -8.12
CA ASP A 169 11.52 -14.53 -6.82
C ASP A 169 11.76 -13.44 -5.76
N VAL A 170 10.79 -12.55 -5.61
CA VAL A 170 10.86 -11.35 -4.75
C VAL A 170 11.19 -11.62 -3.30
N TRP A 171 10.91 -12.82 -2.78
CA TRP A 171 11.22 -13.20 -1.41
C TRP A 171 12.72 -13.29 -1.14
N THR A 172 13.56 -13.41 -2.17
CA THR A 172 15.01 -13.48 -2.04
C THR A 172 15.66 -12.15 -1.71
N VAL A 173 14.99 -11.05 -2.02
CA VAL A 173 15.48 -9.68 -1.76
C VAL A 173 14.83 -9.01 -0.56
N LEU A 174 13.84 -9.66 0.07
CA LEU A 174 13.19 -9.13 1.26
C LEU A 174 14.04 -9.39 2.51
N SER A 175 14.15 -8.36 3.35
CA SER A 175 14.79 -8.51 4.65
C SER A 175 14.00 -9.47 5.54
N GLU A 176 14.70 -10.35 6.23
CA GLU A 176 14.10 -11.15 7.30
C GLU A 176 13.78 -10.27 8.52
N TRP A 177 12.76 -10.69 9.28
CA TRP A 177 12.57 -10.11 10.61
C TRP A 177 13.61 -10.68 11.58
N GLU A 178 14.08 -9.85 12.48
CA GLU A 178 15.06 -10.23 13.50
C GLU A 178 14.36 -10.86 14.72
N GLU A 179 14.96 -11.90 15.27
CA GLU A 179 14.57 -12.38 16.59
C GLU A 179 14.97 -11.34 17.64
N GLN A 180 14.02 -11.02 18.48
CA GLN A 180 14.22 -10.01 19.49
C GLN A 180 14.01 -10.61 20.86
N ALA A 181 14.76 -10.14 21.86
CA ALA A 181 14.57 -10.55 23.24
C ALA A 181 13.10 -10.37 23.68
N PRO A 182 12.59 -11.26 24.54
CA PRO A 182 11.27 -11.08 25.14
C PRO A 182 11.12 -9.68 25.74
N LEU A 183 9.93 -9.10 25.59
CA LEU A 183 9.62 -7.84 26.28
C LEU A 183 9.50 -8.13 27.78
N GLY A 184 10.00 -7.20 28.59
CA GLY A 184 9.74 -7.20 30.03
C GLY A 184 8.24 -7.07 30.33
N GLU A 185 7.87 -7.32 31.57
CA GLU A 185 6.50 -7.06 32.00
C GLU A 185 6.18 -5.56 31.89
N PRO A 186 4.96 -5.22 31.39
CA PRO A 186 4.53 -3.84 31.31
C PRO A 186 4.49 -3.17 32.69
N GLY A 187 4.93 -1.92 32.75
CA GLY A 187 4.75 -1.10 33.94
C GLY A 187 3.26 -0.82 34.25
N THR A 188 3.02 -0.24 35.42
CA THR A 188 1.68 0.10 35.91
C THR A 188 1.53 1.60 36.24
N GLN A 189 2.42 2.42 35.71
CA GLN A 189 2.42 3.86 35.97
C GLN A 189 1.20 4.53 35.32
N SER A 190 0.46 5.30 36.11
CA SER A 190 -0.68 6.08 35.63
C SER A 190 -0.23 7.30 34.81
N VAL A 191 -1.17 7.90 34.12
CA VAL A 191 -1.00 9.17 33.40
C VAL A 191 -1.84 10.23 34.08
N SER A 192 -1.23 11.34 34.47
CA SER A 192 -1.93 12.48 35.01
C SER A 192 -2.58 13.34 33.91
N GLU A 193 -3.59 14.14 34.30
CA GLU A 193 -4.21 15.10 33.38
C GLU A 193 -3.21 16.14 32.86
N ALA A 194 -2.25 16.55 33.70
CA ALA A 194 -1.21 17.51 33.30
C ALA A 194 -0.27 16.91 32.23
N GLU A 195 0.11 15.63 32.33
CA GLU A 195 0.91 14.96 31.31
C GLU A 195 0.13 14.81 29.99
N ALA A 196 -1.15 14.42 30.07
CA ALA A 196 -2.00 14.26 28.89
C ALA A 196 -2.23 15.60 28.16
N THR A 197 -2.53 16.68 28.88
CA THR A 197 -2.76 18.01 28.31
C THR A 197 -1.46 18.63 27.77
N SER A 198 -0.33 18.43 28.44
CA SER A 198 0.97 18.84 27.94
C SER A 198 1.32 18.13 26.63
N ARG A 199 1.09 16.81 26.56
CA ARG A 199 1.28 16.04 25.32
C ARG A 199 0.34 16.53 24.23
N LEU A 200 -0.94 16.76 24.53
CA LEU A 200 -1.92 17.28 23.57
C LEU A 200 -1.45 18.61 22.97
N SER A 201 -0.99 19.54 23.81
CA SER A 201 -0.47 20.84 23.35
C SER A 201 0.71 20.68 22.39
N GLN A 202 1.66 19.78 22.68
CA GLN A 202 2.77 19.46 21.78
C GLN A 202 2.27 18.88 20.43
N LEU A 203 1.25 18.00 20.46
CA LEU A 203 0.68 17.42 19.24
C LEU A 203 -0.03 18.46 18.38
N LEU A 204 -0.79 19.35 19.00
CA LEU A 204 -1.49 20.44 18.30
C LEU A 204 -0.50 21.40 17.65
N GLN A 205 0.54 21.82 18.38
CA GLN A 205 1.60 22.66 17.84
C GLN A 205 2.28 22.03 16.62
N ARG A 206 2.63 20.73 16.70
CA ARG A 206 3.24 19.99 15.57
C ARG A 206 2.29 19.83 14.39
N ALA A 207 0.98 19.78 14.64
CA ALA A 207 -0.03 19.73 13.61
C ALA A 207 -0.39 21.11 13.02
N GLY A 208 0.23 22.22 13.49
CA GLY A 208 -0.10 23.59 13.06
C GLY A 208 -1.48 24.05 13.54
N LEU A 209 -1.96 23.55 14.67
CA LEU A 209 -3.26 23.84 15.25
C LEU A 209 -3.09 24.62 16.57
N ASP A 210 -2.68 25.87 16.48
CA ASP A 210 -2.33 26.69 17.65
C ASP A 210 -3.51 27.25 18.44
N GLU A 211 -4.75 27.03 17.99
CA GLU A 211 -5.94 27.50 18.70
C GLU A 211 -6.19 26.72 19.98
N ALA A 212 -6.44 27.43 21.07
CA ALA A 212 -6.85 26.82 22.33
C ALA A 212 -8.21 26.09 22.16
N ARG A 213 -8.24 24.82 22.51
CA ARG A 213 -9.45 23.96 22.41
C ARG A 213 -9.79 23.36 23.78
N PRO A 214 -10.45 24.12 24.67
CA PRO A 214 -10.72 23.68 26.05
C PRO A 214 -11.46 22.34 26.12
N SER A 215 -12.44 22.13 25.24
CA SER A 215 -13.20 20.87 25.19
C SER A 215 -12.32 19.66 24.81
N GLN A 216 -11.32 19.85 23.93
CA GLN A 216 -10.38 18.81 23.57
C GLN A 216 -9.42 18.50 24.71
N ALA A 217 -8.95 19.51 25.43
CA ALA A 217 -8.11 19.34 26.61
C ALA A 217 -8.86 18.64 27.75
N ALA A 218 -10.13 19.02 27.99
CA ALA A 218 -10.99 18.35 28.96
C ALA A 218 -11.22 16.87 28.58
N PHE A 219 -11.45 16.57 27.29
CA PHE A 219 -11.59 15.20 26.80
C PHE A 219 -10.31 14.39 27.00
N ALA A 220 -9.12 14.96 26.74
CA ALA A 220 -7.85 14.30 26.97
C ALA A 220 -7.61 14.02 28.48
N GLY A 221 -7.99 14.96 29.34
CA GLY A 221 -7.94 14.81 30.80
C GLY A 221 -8.86 13.66 31.27
N LEU A 222 -10.12 13.63 30.81
CA LEU A 222 -11.03 12.52 31.14
C LEU A 222 -10.52 11.17 30.66
N ALA A 223 -9.90 11.10 29.49
CA ALA A 223 -9.36 9.86 28.96
C ALA A 223 -8.23 9.26 29.80
N THR A 224 -7.55 10.05 30.66
CA THR A 224 -6.53 9.53 31.59
C THR A 224 -7.07 8.53 32.60
N GLN A 225 -8.36 8.60 32.91
CA GLN A 225 -9.00 7.69 33.84
C GLN A 225 -8.93 6.21 33.36
N ALA A 226 -8.89 5.98 32.06
CA ALA A 226 -8.70 4.65 31.48
C ALA A 226 -7.30 4.07 31.74
N PHE A 227 -6.35 4.91 32.11
CA PHE A 227 -4.96 4.55 32.38
C PHE A 227 -4.58 4.55 33.86
N LEU A 228 -5.55 4.68 34.75
CA LEU A 228 -5.37 4.45 36.17
C LEU A 228 -5.23 2.95 36.48
N PRO A 229 -4.58 2.56 37.57
CA PRO A 229 -4.60 1.17 38.05
C PRO A 229 -6.02 0.64 38.18
N ARG A 230 -6.17 -0.67 38.04
CA ARG A 230 -7.48 -1.33 38.25
C ARG A 230 -7.87 -1.27 39.71
N ASP A 231 -9.13 -1.06 39.98
CA ASP A 231 -9.68 -1.02 41.33
C ASP A 231 -9.86 -2.48 41.88
N VAL A 232 -10.17 -3.43 40.99
CA VAL A 232 -10.32 -4.87 41.30
C VAL A 232 -9.46 -5.66 40.33
N GLU A 233 -8.77 -6.66 40.86
CA GLU A 233 -7.98 -7.59 40.05
C GLU A 233 -8.90 -8.37 39.11
N ASP A 234 -8.49 -8.53 37.83
CA ASP A 234 -9.24 -9.17 36.74
C ASP A 234 -10.49 -8.45 36.23
N GLU A 235 -10.89 -7.33 36.81
CA GLU A 235 -11.95 -6.51 36.25
C GLU A 235 -11.40 -5.41 35.30
N PRO A 236 -12.00 -5.23 34.10
CA PRO A 236 -11.58 -4.15 33.21
C PRO A 236 -12.07 -2.79 33.73
N LYS A 237 -11.20 -1.80 33.78
CA LYS A 237 -11.60 -0.42 34.00
C LYS A 237 -12.17 0.16 32.70
N VAL A 238 -13.45 0.49 32.67
CA VAL A 238 -14.16 1.02 31.51
C VAL A 238 -14.46 2.49 31.73
N VAL A 239 -14.03 3.34 30.80
CA VAL A 239 -14.35 4.77 30.76
C VAL A 239 -15.15 5.07 29.51
N LEU A 240 -16.35 5.57 29.69
CA LEU A 240 -17.22 6.05 28.61
C LEU A 240 -17.19 7.56 28.57
N SER A 241 -16.78 8.11 27.42
CA SER A 241 -16.75 9.55 27.22
C SER A 241 -17.42 9.92 25.90
N GLU A 242 -18.39 10.82 25.96
CA GLU A 242 -19.07 11.37 24.81
C GLU A 242 -18.44 12.71 24.43
N ALA A 243 -18.18 12.90 23.16
CA ALA A 243 -17.63 14.14 22.64
C ALA A 243 -18.18 14.43 21.25
N GLY A 244 -18.59 15.68 21.00
CA GLY A 244 -19.15 16.13 19.74
C GLY A 244 -18.23 15.92 18.55
N THR A 245 -18.78 16.02 17.34
CA THR A 245 -17.97 15.98 16.11
C THR A 245 -17.07 17.22 16.01
N GLY A 246 -15.85 17.08 15.46
CA GLY A 246 -14.95 18.21 15.23
C GLY A 246 -14.10 18.67 16.42
N ILE A 247 -14.29 18.14 17.63
CA ILE A 247 -13.46 18.55 18.79
C ILE A 247 -12.04 18.01 18.77
N GLY A 248 -11.67 17.17 17.79
CA GLY A 248 -10.32 16.59 17.70
C GLY A 248 -10.10 15.39 18.62
N LYS A 249 -11.08 14.49 18.75
CA LYS A 249 -11.05 13.30 19.60
C LYS A 249 -9.78 12.46 19.42
N THR A 250 -9.30 12.32 18.19
CA THR A 250 -8.16 11.44 17.87
C THR A 250 -6.90 11.87 18.64
N LEU A 251 -6.49 13.12 18.52
CA LEU A 251 -5.34 13.62 19.29
C LEU A 251 -5.65 13.65 20.80
N GLY A 252 -6.93 13.88 21.17
CA GLY A 252 -7.38 13.88 22.56
C GLY A 252 -7.12 12.56 23.27
N TYR A 253 -7.47 11.39 22.69
CA TYR A 253 -7.19 10.10 23.31
C TYR A 253 -5.77 9.57 23.03
N LEU A 254 -5.16 9.95 21.89
CA LEU A 254 -3.77 9.55 21.59
C LEU A 254 -2.77 10.20 22.54
N SER A 255 -3.07 11.38 23.09
CA SER A 255 -2.17 12.04 24.03
C SER A 255 -1.94 11.24 25.32
N PRO A 256 -2.93 10.87 26.13
CA PRO A 256 -2.70 10.00 27.30
C PRO A 256 -2.23 8.60 26.91
N ALA A 257 -2.72 8.03 25.81
CA ALA A 257 -2.33 6.72 25.32
C ALA A 257 -0.83 6.62 25.02
N SER A 258 -0.29 7.61 24.32
CA SER A 258 1.15 7.64 24.00
C SER A 258 2.02 7.84 25.25
N VAL A 259 1.60 8.68 26.19
CA VAL A 259 2.31 8.87 27.46
C VAL A 259 2.33 7.56 28.26
N TRP A 260 1.18 6.88 28.34
CA TRP A 260 1.10 5.61 29.06
C TRP A 260 1.99 4.55 28.43
N ALA A 261 1.96 4.41 27.11
CA ALA A 261 2.77 3.43 26.39
C ALA A 261 4.27 3.66 26.61
N GLU A 262 4.72 4.92 26.54
CA GLU A 262 6.11 5.30 26.80
C GLU A 262 6.55 5.00 28.24
N LYS A 263 5.71 5.32 29.24
CA LYS A 263 6.01 5.08 30.67
C LYS A 263 6.07 3.60 31.03
N ASN A 264 5.25 2.78 30.37
CA ASN A 264 5.05 1.40 30.77
C ASN A 264 5.68 0.38 29.82
N GLY A 265 6.26 0.80 28.68
CA GLY A 265 6.90 -0.08 27.70
C GLY A 265 5.93 -1.10 27.07
N ALA A 266 4.66 -0.72 26.91
CA ALA A 266 3.63 -1.60 26.39
C ALA A 266 2.70 -0.90 25.41
N PRO A 267 2.19 -1.62 24.38
CA PRO A 267 1.34 -1.02 23.36
C PRO A 267 -0.06 -0.68 23.90
N VAL A 268 -0.58 0.48 23.46
CA VAL A 268 -2.00 0.81 23.57
C VAL A 268 -2.70 0.50 22.25
N TRP A 269 -3.77 -0.27 22.30
CA TRP A 269 -4.54 -0.64 21.13
C TRP A 269 -5.68 0.34 20.89
N VAL A 270 -5.70 0.93 19.69
CA VAL A 270 -6.75 1.81 19.21
C VAL A 270 -7.62 1.04 18.24
N SER A 271 -8.83 0.71 18.68
CA SER A 271 -9.79 -0.06 17.89
C SER A 271 -10.73 0.86 17.11
N THR A 272 -10.87 0.63 15.80
CA THR A 272 -11.72 1.41 14.92
C THR A 272 -12.69 0.55 14.13
N TYR A 273 -13.80 1.14 13.66
CA TYR A 273 -14.76 0.42 12.86
C TYR A 273 -14.36 0.34 11.38
N THR A 274 -13.81 1.42 10.81
CA THR A 274 -13.58 1.53 9.36
C THR A 274 -12.11 1.69 9.00
N ARG A 275 -11.75 1.25 7.78
CA ARG A 275 -10.42 1.49 7.20
C ARG A 275 -10.13 3.00 7.01
N ALA A 276 -11.17 3.82 6.79
CA ALA A 276 -11.00 5.27 6.68
C ALA A 276 -10.52 5.88 8.00
N LEU A 277 -11.10 5.45 9.14
CA LEU A 277 -10.65 5.86 10.46
C LEU A 277 -9.24 5.37 10.77
N GLN A 278 -8.87 4.14 10.38
CA GLN A 278 -7.49 3.67 10.53
C GLN A 278 -6.50 4.58 9.81
N ARG A 279 -6.79 4.96 8.55
CA ARG A 279 -5.95 5.89 7.78
C ARG A 279 -5.91 7.29 8.38
N GLN A 280 -7.02 7.75 8.96
CA GLN A 280 -7.06 9.03 9.65
C GLN A 280 -6.14 9.02 10.87
N ILE A 281 -6.26 8.01 11.74
CA ILE A 281 -5.41 7.86 12.93
C ILE A 281 -3.94 7.72 12.53
N ASP A 282 -3.64 6.96 11.49
CA ASP A 282 -2.27 6.83 10.97
C ASP A 282 -1.71 8.17 10.49
N ARG A 283 -2.48 9.00 9.81
CA ARG A 283 -2.06 10.35 9.41
C ARG A 283 -1.84 11.27 10.61
N GLU A 284 -2.78 11.28 11.56
CA GLU A 284 -2.68 12.10 12.77
C GLU A 284 -1.51 11.65 13.67
N GLY A 285 -1.14 10.38 13.58
CA GLY A 285 0.06 9.83 14.22
C GLY A 285 1.39 10.45 13.75
N GLY A 286 1.39 11.15 12.60
CA GLY A 286 2.53 11.98 12.19
C GLY A 286 2.87 13.09 13.17
N ALA A 287 1.90 13.62 13.92
CA ALA A 287 2.15 14.59 14.99
C ALA A 287 2.79 13.94 16.23
N LEU A 288 2.45 12.65 16.52
CA LEU A 288 3.10 11.90 17.61
C LEU A 288 4.57 11.63 17.30
N TYR A 289 4.85 11.13 16.11
CA TYR A 289 6.18 10.73 15.68
C TYR A 289 6.51 11.37 14.33
N PRO A 290 7.09 12.60 14.33
CA PRO A 290 7.43 13.32 13.10
C PRO A 290 8.49 12.63 12.25
N ASP A 291 9.44 11.92 12.89
CA ASP A 291 10.42 11.11 12.20
C ASP A 291 9.75 9.85 11.61
N PRO A 292 9.77 9.64 10.28
CA PRO A 292 9.14 8.50 9.63
C PRO A 292 9.68 7.14 10.11
N ALA A 293 10.97 7.02 10.41
CA ALA A 293 11.59 5.78 10.88
C ALA A 293 11.15 5.45 12.31
N LEU A 294 11.09 6.46 13.18
CA LEU A 294 10.56 6.31 14.54
C LEU A 294 9.07 5.97 14.51
N ARG A 295 8.29 6.65 13.66
CA ARG A 295 6.88 6.40 13.49
C ARG A 295 6.60 4.96 13.05
N ALA A 296 7.33 4.44 12.08
CA ALA A 296 7.17 3.07 11.60
C ALA A 296 7.40 2.01 12.70
N ARG A 297 8.20 2.32 13.72
CA ARG A 297 8.45 1.43 14.87
C ARG A 297 7.45 1.62 16.00
N LYS A 298 7.01 2.86 16.24
CA LYS A 298 6.21 3.25 17.41
C LYS A 298 4.71 3.23 17.17
N MET A 299 4.28 3.28 15.90
CA MET A 299 2.88 3.24 15.52
C MET A 299 2.65 2.23 14.39
N VAL A 300 1.89 1.20 14.67
CA VAL A 300 1.65 0.09 13.74
C VAL A 300 0.16 -0.06 13.44
N VAL A 301 -0.18 -0.09 12.16
CA VAL A 301 -1.54 -0.45 11.73
C VAL A 301 -1.60 -1.96 11.53
N ARG A 302 -2.43 -2.63 12.33
CA ARG A 302 -2.68 -4.07 12.24
C ARG A 302 -3.98 -4.35 11.52
N LYS A 303 -3.90 -5.21 10.50
CA LYS A 303 -5.05 -5.70 9.73
C LYS A 303 -5.14 -7.22 9.82
N GLY A 304 -6.24 -7.78 9.36
CA GLY A 304 -6.37 -9.23 9.19
C GLY A 304 -5.43 -9.74 8.10
N ARG A 305 -5.09 -11.03 8.13
CA ARG A 305 -4.15 -11.68 7.19
C ARG A 305 -4.57 -11.49 5.73
N GLU A 306 -5.86 -11.49 5.49
CA GLU A 306 -6.49 -11.29 4.17
C GLU A 306 -6.23 -9.91 3.54
N ASN A 307 -5.54 -9.03 4.24
CA ASN A 307 -5.16 -7.71 3.73
C ASN A 307 -3.69 -7.63 3.30
N TYR A 308 -2.89 -8.63 3.61
CA TYR A 308 -1.46 -8.64 3.31
C TYR A 308 -1.12 -9.59 2.17
N LEU A 309 -0.06 -9.25 1.43
CA LEU A 309 0.51 -10.16 0.45
C LEU A 309 1.01 -11.45 1.16
N CYS A 310 0.55 -12.59 0.66
CA CYS A 310 1.08 -13.90 1.01
C CYS A 310 2.18 -14.29 0.02
N LEU A 311 3.42 -14.37 0.50
CA LEU A 311 4.56 -14.73 -0.35
C LEU A 311 4.48 -16.17 -0.88
N LEU A 312 3.82 -17.09 -0.16
CA LEU A 312 3.59 -18.45 -0.61
C LEU A 312 2.64 -18.47 -1.82
N ASN A 313 1.49 -17.79 -1.71
CA ASN A 313 0.55 -17.68 -2.82
C ASN A 313 1.17 -16.94 -4.01
N TYR A 314 1.98 -15.91 -3.75
CA TYR A 314 2.73 -15.23 -4.79
C TYR A 314 3.71 -16.17 -5.50
N GLN A 315 4.45 -17.02 -4.77
CA GLN A 315 5.36 -18.01 -5.32
C GLN A 315 4.63 -19.01 -6.21
N GLU A 316 3.49 -19.53 -5.77
CA GLU A 316 2.65 -20.45 -6.56
C GLU A 316 2.19 -19.80 -7.88
N MET A 317 1.74 -18.54 -7.79
CA MET A 317 1.35 -17.78 -8.98
C MET A 317 2.55 -17.53 -9.91
N ALA A 318 3.73 -17.22 -9.38
CA ALA A 318 4.94 -17.00 -10.17
C ALA A 318 5.38 -18.29 -10.90
N GLN A 319 5.26 -19.45 -10.27
CA GLN A 319 5.49 -20.74 -10.92
C GLN A 319 4.49 -21.00 -12.07
N GLY A 320 3.24 -20.55 -11.90
CA GLY A 320 2.21 -20.64 -12.93
C GLY A 320 2.50 -19.81 -14.20
N VAL A 321 3.38 -18.82 -14.15
CA VAL A 321 3.77 -18.04 -15.35
C VAL A 321 4.45 -18.92 -16.39
N ALA A 322 5.35 -19.80 -15.98
CA ALA A 322 6.04 -20.72 -16.88
C ALA A 322 5.10 -21.71 -17.56
N LEU A 323 3.96 -22.00 -16.93
CA LEU A 323 2.92 -22.87 -17.45
C LEU A 323 1.84 -22.12 -18.26
N GLY A 324 1.95 -20.78 -18.39
CA GLY A 324 0.97 -19.96 -19.10
C GLY A 324 -0.36 -19.78 -18.38
N VAL A 325 -0.46 -20.16 -17.10
CA VAL A 325 -1.70 -20.05 -16.31
C VAL A 325 -1.77 -18.80 -15.45
N SER A 326 -0.67 -18.06 -15.32
CA SER A 326 -0.60 -16.82 -14.55
C SER A 326 -0.19 -15.63 -15.41
N ASP A 327 -0.67 -14.42 -15.06
CA ASP A 327 -0.31 -13.19 -15.74
C ASP A 327 1.08 -12.70 -15.31
N ALA A 328 2.06 -12.83 -16.21
CA ALA A 328 3.43 -12.42 -15.96
C ALA A 328 3.58 -10.91 -15.72
N VAL A 329 2.80 -10.07 -16.42
CA VAL A 329 2.90 -8.60 -16.26
C VAL A 329 2.32 -8.18 -14.91
N GLY A 330 1.14 -8.66 -14.55
CA GLY A 330 0.54 -8.36 -13.26
C GLY A 330 1.40 -8.78 -12.08
N LEU A 331 2.03 -9.96 -12.17
CA LEU A 331 2.96 -10.45 -11.15
C LEU A 331 4.25 -9.62 -11.11
N ALA A 332 4.80 -9.21 -12.25
CA ALA A 332 6.00 -8.38 -12.29
C ALA A 332 5.75 -6.96 -11.73
N LEU A 333 4.58 -6.36 -12.01
CA LEU A 333 4.19 -5.08 -11.37
C LEU A 333 4.01 -5.25 -9.86
N THR A 334 3.42 -6.38 -9.43
CA THR A 334 3.34 -6.71 -8.01
C THR A 334 4.74 -6.91 -7.41
N ALA A 335 5.67 -7.57 -8.12
CA ALA A 335 7.06 -7.73 -7.70
C ALA A 335 7.76 -6.37 -7.50
N ARG A 336 7.56 -5.43 -8.41
CA ARG A 336 8.07 -4.06 -8.25
C ARG A 336 7.55 -3.41 -6.99
N TRP A 337 6.24 -3.54 -6.72
CA TRP A 337 5.64 -3.05 -5.50
C TRP A 337 6.18 -3.74 -4.25
N VAL A 338 6.37 -5.06 -4.27
CA VAL A 338 6.94 -5.82 -3.15
C VAL A 338 8.32 -5.30 -2.75
N GLY A 339 9.14 -4.91 -3.73
CA GLY A 339 10.45 -4.31 -3.47
C GLY A 339 10.40 -2.89 -2.89
N ALA A 340 9.25 -2.22 -2.94
CA ALA A 340 9.07 -0.84 -2.49
C ALA A 340 8.16 -0.71 -1.25
N THR A 341 7.29 -1.68 -1.01
CA THR A 341 6.33 -1.62 0.10
C THR A 341 7.01 -1.76 1.46
N ARG A 342 6.48 -1.05 2.44
CA ARG A 342 6.95 -1.12 3.83
C ARG A 342 6.28 -2.24 4.62
N ASP A 343 5.02 -2.52 4.33
CA ASP A 343 4.15 -3.35 5.18
C ASP A 343 3.45 -4.49 4.44
N GLY A 344 3.48 -4.51 3.11
CA GLY A 344 2.82 -5.51 2.30
C GLY A 344 1.30 -5.45 2.31
N ASP A 345 0.70 -4.32 2.72
CA ASP A 345 -0.74 -4.13 2.78
C ASP A 345 -1.34 -3.86 1.39
N MET A 346 -2.10 -4.82 0.88
CA MET A 346 -2.76 -4.75 -0.43
C MET A 346 -4.12 -4.03 -0.43
N THR A 347 -4.59 -3.54 0.74
CA THR A 347 -5.98 -3.04 0.88
C THR A 347 -6.10 -1.61 1.37
N GLY A 348 -5.12 -0.78 1.13
CA GLY A 348 -5.15 0.64 1.51
C GLY A 348 -3.87 1.13 2.15
N GLY A 349 -2.79 0.36 2.04
CA GLY A 349 -1.43 0.79 2.25
C GLY A 349 -0.90 1.53 1.01
N ASP A 350 0.31 1.23 0.63
CA ASP A 350 0.98 1.77 -0.54
C ASP A 350 0.70 0.97 -1.85
N TYR A 351 -0.12 -0.10 -1.79
CA TYR A 351 -0.53 -0.86 -2.97
C TYR A 351 -1.61 -0.11 -3.75
N PRO A 352 -1.40 0.21 -5.03
CA PRO A 352 -2.42 0.86 -5.85
C PRO A 352 -3.58 -0.10 -6.11
N ALA A 353 -4.73 0.13 -5.45
CA ALA A 353 -5.89 -0.76 -5.48
C ALA A 353 -6.49 -1.00 -6.88
N TRP A 354 -6.08 -0.22 -7.88
CA TRP A 354 -6.49 -0.39 -9.27
C TRP A 354 -5.62 -1.39 -10.06
N ILE A 355 -4.43 -1.78 -9.58
CA ILE A 355 -3.57 -2.76 -10.28
C ILE A 355 -4.34 -4.03 -10.64
N PRO A 356 -5.11 -4.67 -9.75
CA PRO A 356 -5.90 -5.85 -10.13
C PRO A 356 -6.88 -5.62 -11.28
N SER A 357 -7.40 -4.41 -11.42
CA SER A 357 -8.38 -4.09 -12.48
C SER A 357 -7.76 -3.95 -13.87
N LEU A 358 -6.45 -3.71 -13.98
CA LEU A 358 -5.73 -3.72 -15.25
C LEU A 358 -5.70 -5.13 -15.87
N PHE A 359 -5.71 -6.16 -15.02
CA PHE A 359 -5.57 -7.56 -15.37
C PHE A 359 -6.83 -8.37 -15.08
N ALA A 360 -8.01 -7.71 -15.01
CA ALA A 360 -9.28 -8.38 -14.80
C ALA A 360 -9.55 -9.37 -15.94
N VAL A 361 -9.29 -10.65 -15.68
CA VAL A 361 -9.49 -11.74 -16.61
C VAL A 361 -10.97 -12.13 -16.61
N PRO A 362 -11.59 -12.31 -17.79
CA PRO A 362 -12.90 -12.95 -17.85
C PRO A 362 -12.76 -14.44 -17.47
N VAL A 363 -13.66 -14.88 -16.62
CA VAL A 363 -14.15 -16.25 -16.43
C VAL A 363 -13.28 -17.29 -15.76
N ASN A 364 -11.96 -17.32 -15.83
CA ASN A 364 -11.16 -18.28 -15.07
C ASN A 364 -10.47 -17.60 -13.89
N ALA A 365 -11.22 -17.45 -12.80
CA ALA A 365 -10.87 -16.69 -11.60
C ALA A 365 -9.64 -17.20 -10.80
N GLN A 366 -8.89 -18.16 -11.30
CA GLN A 366 -7.72 -18.71 -10.62
C GLN A 366 -6.47 -17.80 -10.72
N ALA A 367 -6.41 -16.95 -11.73
CA ALA A 367 -5.28 -16.04 -11.97
C ALA A 367 -5.50 -14.59 -11.48
N SER A 368 -6.52 -14.36 -10.65
CA SER A 368 -6.78 -13.02 -10.11
C SER A 368 -5.75 -12.64 -9.05
N PRO A 369 -5.21 -11.40 -9.04
CA PRO A 369 -4.39 -10.88 -7.94
C PRO A 369 -5.06 -11.00 -6.56
N VAL A 370 -6.36 -11.22 -6.52
CA VAL A 370 -7.13 -11.53 -5.32
C VAL A 370 -6.65 -12.82 -4.62
N ASN A 371 -5.94 -13.70 -5.32
CA ASN A 371 -5.37 -14.93 -4.75
C ASN A 371 -3.99 -14.72 -4.10
N LEU A 372 -3.44 -13.49 -4.15
CA LEU A 372 -2.16 -13.18 -3.55
C LEU A 372 -2.22 -12.95 -2.03
N VAL A 373 -3.41 -12.95 -1.43
CA VAL A 373 -3.61 -12.79 0.01
C VAL A 373 -3.96 -14.13 0.68
N ASP A 374 -3.66 -14.27 1.96
CA ASP A 374 -4.08 -15.43 2.75
C ASP A 374 -5.59 -15.38 3.00
N ARG A 375 -6.32 -16.35 2.45
CA ARG A 375 -7.77 -16.48 2.64
C ARG A 375 -8.07 -17.64 3.58
N ARG A 376 -8.56 -17.33 4.79
CA ARG A 376 -9.23 -18.28 5.70
C ARG A 376 -8.47 -19.57 6.01
N GLY A 377 -7.29 -19.43 6.62
CA GLY A 377 -6.64 -20.58 7.29
C GLY A 377 -5.82 -21.48 6.35
N GLU A 378 -5.46 -20.99 5.18
CA GLU A 378 -4.49 -21.63 4.30
C GLU A 378 -3.05 -21.45 4.80
N CYS A 379 -2.82 -20.52 5.73
CA CYS A 379 -1.50 -20.20 6.25
C CYS A 379 -0.91 -21.35 7.08
N VAL A 380 0.24 -21.84 6.67
CA VAL A 380 1.00 -22.88 7.38
C VAL A 380 1.92 -22.35 8.48
N HIS A 381 1.80 -21.07 8.81
CA HIS A 381 2.53 -20.39 9.90
C HIS A 381 4.06 -20.63 9.85
N ALA A 382 4.65 -21.10 10.95
CA ALA A 382 6.08 -21.35 11.08
C ALA A 382 6.65 -22.42 10.10
N ALA A 383 5.79 -23.23 9.49
CA ALA A 383 6.18 -24.19 8.46
C ALA A 383 6.31 -23.54 7.07
N CYS A 384 5.92 -22.27 6.91
CA CYS A 384 6.04 -21.55 5.64
C CYS A 384 7.51 -21.27 5.29
N PRO A 385 7.97 -21.58 4.06
CA PRO A 385 9.32 -21.24 3.64
C PRO A 385 9.63 -19.73 3.67
N HIS A 386 8.59 -18.90 3.61
CA HIS A 386 8.69 -17.44 3.68
C HIS A 386 8.38 -16.87 5.07
N TYR A 387 8.37 -17.70 6.12
CA TYR A 387 8.00 -17.24 7.47
C TYR A 387 8.84 -16.06 7.94
N ARG A 388 10.15 -16.09 7.70
CA ARG A 388 11.07 -15.03 8.15
C ARG A 388 10.94 -13.71 7.39
N THR A 389 10.40 -13.74 6.16
CA THR A 389 10.15 -12.55 5.33
C THR A 389 8.67 -12.14 5.32
N CYS A 390 7.79 -12.90 6.00
CA CYS A 390 6.34 -12.73 5.97
C CYS A 390 5.89 -11.37 6.50
N PHE A 391 5.12 -10.63 5.69
CA PHE A 391 4.58 -9.31 6.06
C PHE A 391 3.64 -9.37 7.26
N VAL A 392 2.82 -10.42 7.37
CA VAL A 392 1.92 -10.62 8.52
C VAL A 392 2.72 -10.78 9.80
N GLU A 393 3.77 -11.62 9.79
CA GLU A 393 4.63 -11.84 10.95
C GLU A 393 5.41 -10.57 11.33
N LYS A 394 5.90 -9.82 10.34
CA LYS A 394 6.52 -8.48 10.59
C LYS A 394 5.55 -7.55 11.30
N ALA A 395 4.29 -7.47 10.83
CA ALA A 395 3.26 -6.64 11.44
C ALA A 395 2.88 -7.11 12.85
N ILE A 396 2.83 -8.43 13.10
CA ILE A 396 2.58 -9.00 14.44
C ILE A 396 3.70 -8.62 15.40
N ARG A 397 4.95 -8.80 15.01
CA ARG A 397 6.14 -8.51 15.81
C ARG A 397 6.31 -7.00 16.06
N GLY A 398 6.08 -6.19 15.02
CA GLY A 398 6.08 -4.73 15.13
C GLY A 398 5.05 -4.22 16.13
N ALA A 399 3.83 -4.76 16.10
CA ALA A 399 2.76 -4.36 17.01
C ALA A 399 3.06 -4.66 18.49
N ARG A 400 3.85 -5.68 18.79
CA ARG A 400 4.25 -5.99 20.17
C ARG A 400 5.17 -4.92 20.78
N ARG A 401 5.89 -4.17 19.96
CA ARG A 401 6.90 -3.18 20.38
C ARG A 401 6.50 -1.73 20.06
N ALA A 402 5.37 -1.56 19.41
CA ALA A 402 4.82 -0.25 19.15
C ALA A 402 4.27 0.38 20.45
N ASP A 403 4.22 1.68 20.50
CA ASP A 403 3.50 2.40 21.56
C ASP A 403 2.01 2.46 21.25
N VAL A 404 1.65 2.58 19.96
CA VAL A 404 0.26 2.63 19.50
C VAL A 404 0.02 1.59 18.41
N VAL A 405 -0.97 0.75 18.61
CA VAL A 405 -1.41 -0.24 17.61
C VAL A 405 -2.83 0.11 17.16
N VAL A 406 -2.99 0.44 15.89
CA VAL A 406 -4.30 0.74 15.30
C VAL A 406 -4.85 -0.51 14.62
N ALA A 407 -6.05 -0.95 14.99
CA ALA A 407 -6.68 -2.13 14.41
C ALA A 407 -8.20 -1.94 14.24
N ASN A 408 -8.84 -2.83 13.46
CA ASN A 408 -10.30 -2.85 13.42
C ASN A 408 -10.88 -3.63 14.60
N HIS A 409 -12.16 -3.39 14.91
CA HIS A 409 -12.85 -4.07 16.01
C HIS A 409 -12.80 -5.60 15.88
N ALA A 410 -12.99 -6.14 14.67
CA ALA A 410 -12.98 -7.58 14.45
C ALA A 410 -11.63 -8.21 14.83
N LEU A 411 -10.51 -7.58 14.47
CA LEU A 411 -9.18 -8.06 14.81
C LEU A 411 -8.92 -7.97 16.31
N VAL A 412 -9.29 -6.86 16.96
CA VAL A 412 -9.10 -6.69 18.41
C VAL A 412 -9.90 -7.72 19.20
N LEU A 413 -11.18 -7.92 18.84
CA LEU A 413 -12.06 -8.87 19.52
C LEU A 413 -11.59 -10.31 19.29
N SER A 414 -11.20 -10.69 18.07
CA SER A 414 -10.67 -12.03 17.80
C SER A 414 -9.37 -12.29 18.57
N HIS A 415 -8.46 -11.32 18.61
CA HIS A 415 -7.21 -11.41 19.36
C HIS A 415 -7.48 -11.59 20.86
N ALA A 416 -8.39 -10.81 21.43
CA ALA A 416 -8.78 -10.92 22.83
C ALA A 416 -9.39 -12.29 23.15
N ALA A 417 -10.24 -12.84 22.26
CA ALA A 417 -10.84 -14.16 22.43
C ALA A 417 -9.78 -15.28 22.41
N PHE A 418 -8.81 -15.22 21.50
CA PHE A 418 -7.73 -16.21 21.43
C PHE A 418 -6.79 -16.14 22.64
N GLU A 419 -6.47 -14.97 23.14
CA GLU A 419 -5.66 -14.83 24.37
C GLU A 419 -6.39 -15.37 25.59
N HIS A 420 -7.69 -15.13 25.71
CA HIS A 420 -8.50 -15.69 26.79
C HIS A 420 -8.49 -17.23 26.79
N VAL A 421 -8.63 -17.87 25.64
CA VAL A 421 -8.58 -19.34 25.51
C VAL A 421 -7.20 -19.89 25.88
N ARG A 422 -6.11 -19.17 25.58
CA ARG A 422 -4.73 -19.58 25.93
C ARG A 422 -4.47 -19.49 27.44
N THR A 423 -4.99 -18.47 28.11
CA THR A 423 -4.81 -18.27 29.55
C THR A 423 -5.67 -19.24 30.40
N THR A 424 -6.73 -19.79 29.82
CA THR A 424 -7.64 -20.73 30.53
C THR A 424 -7.25 -22.20 30.35
N ARG A 425 -6.26 -22.55 29.53
CA ARG A 425 -5.77 -23.95 29.41
C ARG A 425 -4.80 -24.26 30.52
N PRO A 426 -5.09 -25.28 31.41
CA PRO A 426 -4.17 -25.69 32.45
C PRO A 426 -2.90 -26.28 31.82
N GLY A 427 -1.73 -25.73 32.13
CA GLY A 427 -0.43 -26.32 31.85
C GLY A 427 0.48 -25.60 30.85
N GLU A 428 0.06 -24.56 30.18
CA GLU A 428 0.95 -23.70 29.40
C GLU A 428 1.29 -22.43 30.21
N ALA A 429 2.60 -22.21 30.41
CA ALA A 429 3.08 -20.95 31.00
C ALA A 429 2.57 -19.74 30.22
N PRO A 430 2.07 -18.70 30.89
CA PRO A 430 1.56 -17.51 30.20
C PRO A 430 2.69 -16.90 29.35
N ASN A 431 2.46 -16.77 28.06
CA ASN A 431 3.38 -16.07 27.18
C ASN A 431 3.32 -14.57 27.55
N PRO A 432 4.36 -13.99 28.16
CA PRO A 432 4.31 -12.62 28.69
C PRO A 432 4.15 -11.54 27.61
N ALA A 433 4.25 -11.91 26.34
CA ALA A 433 4.16 -10.98 25.20
C ALA A 433 2.73 -10.69 24.72
N GLY A 434 1.69 -11.20 25.35
CA GLY A 434 0.33 -11.22 24.81
C GLY A 434 -0.77 -10.61 25.66
N ARG A 435 -0.49 -9.94 26.76
CA ARG A 435 -1.57 -9.28 27.51
C ARG A 435 -2.03 -8.02 26.77
N VAL A 436 -3.09 -8.16 25.97
CA VAL A 436 -3.96 -7.03 25.67
C VAL A 436 -4.54 -6.58 27.00
N ARG A 437 -4.02 -5.51 27.57
CA ARG A 437 -4.69 -4.90 28.71
C ARG A 437 -5.98 -4.25 28.15
N ARG A 438 -7.08 -4.81 28.52
CA ARG A 438 -8.43 -4.30 28.31
C ARG A 438 -8.63 -2.98 29.01
#